data_ccb1ad7faca0f44019bbdb4381520dff
#
_entry.id   ccb1ad7faca0f44019bbdb4381520dff
#
_cell.length_a   1.000
_cell.length_b   1.000
_cell.length_c   1.000
_cell.angle_alpha   90.00
_cell.angle_beta   90.00
_cell.angle_gamma   90.00
#
_symmetry.space_group_name_H-M   'P 1'
#
loop_
_entity.id
_entity.type
_entity.pdbx_description
1 polymer ?
#
loop_
_entity_poly.entity_id
_entity_poly.type
_entity_poly.pdbx_seq_one_letter_code
_entity_poly.pdbx_strand_id
1 'polypeptide(L)'
;ACVSDEKDELYFVAAVNADLDSGEVRVCAFDPNTSADISGNKDSLMGHYKTGGSKELKKAVDSLCGFTADKYAVSTANQFKNAINVLSGAQISVPERISYKTKELSLSLMPGNQTVKGETLLKYFRYCLTPSGGGAQKQGELLCVLFSQYINKTYLASGRNYFSQIIDSLDTDISIVDFSRCERTLSAMAAGDIKYTSVSSAGELTVTPGKRGK
;
A
#
# COMPACT_ATOMS: atom_id res chain seq x y z
N ALA A 1 -4.02 0.35 -4.25
CA ALA A 1 -4.94 -0.73 -3.88
C ALA A 1 -4.60 -2.04 -4.61
N CYS A 2 -5.13 -3.15 -4.13
CA CYS A 2 -5.07 -4.44 -4.82
C CYS A 2 -6.46 -5.06 -4.89
N VAL A 3 -6.83 -5.54 -6.08
CA VAL A 3 -8.13 -6.15 -6.39
C VAL A 3 -7.94 -7.61 -6.81
N SER A 4 -8.95 -8.44 -6.62
CA SER A 4 -8.94 -9.82 -7.08
C SER A 4 -8.97 -9.88 -8.62
N ASP A 5 -8.40 -10.94 -9.19
CA ASP A 5 -8.38 -11.12 -10.65
C ASP A 5 -9.76 -11.49 -11.24
N GLU A 6 -10.69 -12.00 -10.42
CA GLU A 6 -11.92 -12.62 -10.90
C GLU A 6 -13.22 -11.99 -10.39
N LYS A 7 -13.18 -11.30 -9.22
CA LYS A 7 -14.41 -10.93 -8.49
C LYS A 7 -14.57 -9.45 -8.21
N ASP A 8 -13.65 -8.59 -8.67
CA ASP A 8 -13.60 -7.17 -8.32
C ASP A 8 -13.65 -6.93 -6.79
N GLU A 9 -13.09 -7.85 -6.01
CA GLU A 9 -12.97 -7.75 -4.57
C GLU A 9 -11.67 -7.04 -4.19
N LEU A 10 -11.77 -6.00 -3.41
CA LEU A 10 -10.58 -5.32 -2.89
C LEU A 10 -9.95 -6.13 -1.76
N TYR A 11 -8.66 -6.45 -1.90
CA TYR A 11 -7.89 -7.15 -0.88
C TYR A 11 -7.19 -6.20 0.09
N PHE A 12 -6.81 -5.03 -0.37
CA PHE A 12 -6.39 -3.92 0.48
C PHE A 12 -6.54 -2.58 -0.25
N VAL A 13 -6.74 -1.53 0.52
CA VAL A 13 -6.75 -0.14 0.07
C VAL A 13 -5.92 0.66 1.06
N ALA A 14 -5.09 1.55 0.56
CA ALA A 14 -4.33 2.45 1.43
C ALA A 14 -4.11 3.81 0.78
N ALA A 15 -4.08 4.85 1.60
CA ALA A 15 -3.53 6.14 1.25
C ALA A 15 -2.10 6.25 1.82
N VAL A 16 -1.22 6.88 1.06
CA VAL A 16 0.17 7.07 1.44
C VAL A 16 0.51 8.54 1.29
N ASN A 17 1.05 9.14 2.33
CA ASN A 17 1.63 10.47 2.29
C ASN A 17 3.14 10.37 2.54
N ALA A 18 3.93 10.89 1.60
CA ALA A 18 5.38 11.00 1.73
C ALA A 18 5.75 12.48 1.87
N ASP A 19 6.17 12.88 3.06
CA ASP A 19 6.74 14.19 3.30
C ASP A 19 8.24 14.14 3.00
N LEU A 20 8.58 14.73 1.86
CA LEU A 20 9.94 14.72 1.34
C LEU A 20 10.90 15.62 2.13
N ASP A 21 10.36 16.63 2.84
CA ASP A 21 11.18 17.55 3.64
C ASP A 21 11.56 16.95 5.00
N SER A 22 10.63 16.23 5.64
CA SER A 22 10.87 15.58 6.93
C SER A 22 11.43 14.16 6.81
N GLY A 23 11.35 13.54 5.63
CA GLY A 23 11.71 12.14 5.43
C GLY A 23 10.73 11.17 6.09
N GLU A 24 9.46 11.56 6.27
CA GLU A 24 8.44 10.72 6.88
C GLU A 24 7.45 10.19 5.81
N VAL A 25 7.21 8.87 5.84
CA VAL A 25 6.20 8.20 5.02
C VAL A 25 5.10 7.67 5.96
N ARG A 26 3.89 8.17 5.79
CA ARG A 26 2.72 7.74 6.55
C ARG A 26 1.79 6.93 5.67
N VAL A 27 1.29 5.83 6.20
CA VAL A 27 0.39 4.90 5.52
C VAL A 27 -0.85 4.72 6.35
N CYS A 28 -2.01 5.01 5.76
CA CYS A 28 -3.32 4.65 6.31
C CYS A 28 -3.96 3.59 5.41
N ALA A 29 -4.12 2.38 5.91
CA ALA A 29 -4.89 1.36 5.23
C ALA A 29 -6.36 1.40 5.68
N PHE A 30 -7.26 1.07 4.77
CA PHE A 30 -8.70 1.07 4.97
C PHE A 30 -9.27 -0.33 4.77
N ASP A 31 -10.22 -0.72 5.61
CA ASP A 31 -11.05 -1.88 5.30
C ASP A 31 -11.84 -1.60 4.01
N PRO A 32 -11.87 -2.53 3.03
CA PRO A 32 -12.66 -2.36 1.81
C PRO A 32 -14.15 -2.06 2.04
N ASN A 33 -14.69 -2.43 3.20
CA ASN A 33 -16.06 -2.13 3.59
C ASN A 33 -16.23 -0.76 4.27
N THR A 34 -15.16 0.00 4.45
CA THR A 34 -15.25 1.38 4.98
C THR A 34 -16.16 2.21 4.09
N SER A 35 -17.16 2.85 4.70
CA SER A 35 -18.10 3.70 3.99
C SER A 35 -17.46 5.05 3.68
N ALA A 36 -17.58 5.48 2.44
CA ALA A 36 -17.19 6.81 1.95
C ALA A 36 -18.38 7.51 1.28
N ASP A 37 -18.41 8.82 1.33
CA ASP A 37 -19.42 9.65 0.67
C ASP A 37 -18.76 10.49 -0.42
N ILE A 38 -19.21 10.31 -1.66
CA ILE A 38 -18.80 11.10 -2.79
C ILE A 38 -20.00 11.93 -3.26
N SER A 39 -20.07 13.19 -2.82
CA SER A 39 -21.12 14.13 -3.24
C SER A 39 -22.54 13.61 -3.00
N GLY A 40 -22.80 12.98 -1.87
CA GLY A 40 -24.09 12.41 -1.48
C GLY A 40 -24.31 10.96 -1.92
N ASN A 41 -23.38 10.38 -2.65
CA ASN A 41 -23.40 8.94 -2.97
C ASN A 41 -22.56 8.19 -1.93
N LYS A 42 -23.23 7.57 -0.96
CA LYS A 42 -22.62 6.84 0.13
C LYS A 42 -22.57 5.35 -0.15
N ASP A 43 -21.37 4.80 -0.24
CA ASP A 43 -21.13 3.37 -0.44
C ASP A 43 -19.83 2.94 0.27
N SER A 44 -19.54 1.65 0.30
CA SER A 44 -18.23 1.12 0.70
C SER A 44 -17.15 1.43 -0.34
N LEU A 45 -15.87 1.42 0.05
CA LEU A 45 -14.76 1.53 -0.91
C LEU A 45 -14.85 0.47 -2.00
N MET A 46 -15.25 -0.75 -1.64
CA MET A 46 -15.49 -1.83 -2.60
C MET A 46 -16.66 -1.51 -3.54
N GLY A 47 -17.75 -0.92 -3.04
CA GLY A 47 -18.90 -0.48 -3.85
C GLY A 47 -18.51 0.59 -4.84
N HIS A 48 -17.80 1.62 -4.41
CA HIS A 48 -17.27 2.66 -5.28
C HIS A 48 -16.34 2.10 -6.36
N TYR A 49 -15.46 1.14 -6.01
CA TYR A 49 -14.60 0.48 -6.99
C TYR A 49 -15.42 -0.29 -8.04
N LYS A 50 -16.42 -1.07 -7.63
CA LYS A 50 -17.29 -1.83 -8.55
C LYS A 50 -18.09 -0.94 -9.48
N THR A 51 -18.47 0.24 -9.04
CA THR A 51 -19.29 1.18 -9.82
C THR A 51 -18.46 1.99 -10.82
N GLY A 52 -17.27 2.46 -10.42
CA GLY A 52 -16.51 3.42 -11.24
C GLY A 52 -15.00 3.12 -11.31
N GLY A 53 -14.56 1.91 -10.91
CA GLY A 53 -13.17 1.48 -11.01
C GLY A 53 -12.22 2.30 -10.15
N SER A 54 -10.96 2.34 -10.57
CA SER A 54 -9.87 2.96 -9.80
C SER A 54 -10.07 4.47 -9.58
N LYS A 55 -10.66 5.16 -10.55
CA LYS A 55 -10.92 6.61 -10.44
C LYS A 55 -11.97 6.93 -9.38
N GLU A 56 -13.02 6.12 -9.28
CA GLU A 56 -14.05 6.31 -8.27
C GLU A 56 -13.55 5.87 -6.89
N LEU A 57 -12.79 4.78 -6.82
CA LEU A 57 -12.09 4.39 -5.58
C LEU A 57 -11.17 5.50 -5.08
N LYS A 58 -10.40 6.15 -5.98
CA LYS A 58 -9.56 7.28 -5.60
C LYS A 58 -10.37 8.41 -4.96
N LYS A 59 -11.50 8.83 -5.57
CA LYS A 59 -12.37 9.87 -5.00
C LYS A 59 -12.93 9.46 -3.63
N ALA A 60 -13.29 8.19 -3.46
CA ALA A 60 -13.77 7.67 -2.18
C ALA A 60 -12.69 7.76 -1.10
N VAL A 61 -11.46 7.38 -1.41
CA VAL A 61 -10.33 7.52 -0.49
C VAL A 61 -10.00 8.99 -0.23
N ASP A 62 -10.02 9.85 -1.25
CA ASP A 62 -9.81 11.30 -1.09
C ASP A 62 -10.84 11.91 -0.12
N SER A 63 -12.11 11.49 -0.21
CA SER A 63 -13.17 11.97 0.70
C SER A 63 -12.92 11.55 2.15
N LEU A 64 -12.38 10.37 2.39
CA LEU A 64 -12.01 9.90 3.73
C LEU A 64 -10.79 10.64 4.29
N CYS A 65 -9.84 10.98 3.42
CA CYS A 65 -8.60 11.64 3.80
C CYS A 65 -8.76 13.16 3.99
N GLY A 66 -9.81 13.77 3.42
CA GLY A 66 -10.00 15.22 3.42
C GLY A 66 -9.00 15.98 2.53
N PHE A 67 -8.31 15.29 1.64
CA PHE A 67 -7.41 15.88 0.64
C PHE A 67 -7.45 15.05 -0.65
N THR A 68 -7.01 15.63 -1.75
CA THR A 68 -6.92 14.96 -3.04
C THR A 68 -5.53 14.35 -3.20
N ALA A 69 -5.46 13.04 -3.39
CA ALA A 69 -4.20 12.36 -3.69
C ALA A 69 -3.70 12.76 -5.10
N ASP A 70 -2.41 13.03 -5.21
CA ASP A 70 -1.79 13.41 -6.48
C ASP A 70 -1.82 12.29 -7.51
N LYS A 71 -1.65 11.05 -7.06
CA LYS A 71 -1.52 9.85 -7.89
C LYS A 71 -2.23 8.67 -7.28
N TYR A 72 -2.55 7.68 -8.13
CA TYR A 72 -3.07 6.39 -7.68
C TYR A 72 -2.38 5.22 -8.40
N ALA A 73 -2.44 4.06 -7.78
CA ALA A 73 -2.07 2.79 -8.40
C ALA A 73 -2.98 1.67 -7.89
N VAL A 74 -3.52 0.90 -8.82
CA VAL A 74 -4.32 -0.28 -8.55
C VAL A 74 -3.73 -1.48 -9.30
N SER A 75 -3.48 -2.55 -8.58
CA SER A 75 -3.00 -3.82 -9.13
C SER A 75 -4.08 -4.87 -9.04
N THR A 76 -4.09 -5.82 -9.97
CA THR A 76 -4.75 -7.10 -9.73
C THR A 76 -3.91 -7.96 -8.76
N ALA A 77 -4.50 -9.05 -8.26
CA ALA A 77 -3.80 -10.00 -7.41
C ALA A 77 -2.57 -10.60 -8.11
N ASN A 78 -2.66 -10.93 -9.39
CA ASN A 78 -1.54 -11.48 -10.16
C ASN A 78 -0.43 -10.43 -10.36
N GLN A 79 -0.79 -9.20 -10.68
CA GLN A 79 0.17 -8.09 -10.83
C GLN A 79 0.91 -7.82 -9.53
N PHE A 80 0.19 -7.77 -8.40
CA PHE A 80 0.81 -7.60 -7.07
C PHE A 80 1.81 -8.74 -6.78
N LYS A 81 1.40 -9.99 -6.98
CA LYS A 81 2.28 -11.15 -6.77
C LYS A 81 3.55 -11.07 -7.62
N ASN A 82 3.39 -10.71 -8.89
CA ASN A 82 4.52 -10.58 -9.82
C ASN A 82 5.44 -9.44 -9.42
N ALA A 83 4.92 -8.28 -9.04
CA ALA A 83 5.73 -7.15 -8.57
C ALA A 83 6.60 -7.54 -7.37
N ILE A 84 6.02 -8.21 -6.37
CA ILE A 84 6.78 -8.69 -5.21
C ILE A 84 7.85 -9.73 -5.61
N ASN A 85 7.56 -10.60 -6.57
CA ASN A 85 8.52 -11.59 -7.04
C ASN A 85 9.69 -10.96 -7.84
N VAL A 86 9.41 -9.94 -8.65
CA VAL A 86 10.43 -9.13 -9.36
C VAL A 86 11.37 -8.45 -8.35
N LEU A 87 10.83 -7.99 -7.22
CA LEU A 87 11.58 -7.40 -6.11
C LEU A 87 12.22 -8.46 -5.18
N SER A 88 12.30 -9.71 -5.62
CA SER A 88 12.93 -10.84 -4.90
C SER A 88 12.18 -11.32 -3.64
N GLY A 89 10.94 -10.93 -3.47
CA GLY A 89 10.12 -11.27 -2.30
C GLY A 89 10.23 -10.24 -1.18
N ALA A 90 9.42 -10.36 -0.16
CA ALA A 90 9.34 -9.46 0.98
C ALA A 90 9.85 -10.13 2.25
N GLN A 91 10.68 -9.42 3.02
CA GLN A 91 11.08 -9.84 4.36
C GLN A 91 10.02 -9.38 5.35
N ILE A 92 9.44 -10.31 6.09
CA ILE A 92 8.44 -10.04 7.12
C ILE A 92 8.86 -10.64 8.45
N SER A 93 8.45 -10.01 9.54
CA SER A 93 8.56 -10.56 10.88
C SER A 93 7.18 -11.01 11.35
N VAL A 94 7.05 -12.28 11.69
CA VAL A 94 5.81 -12.88 12.17
C VAL A 94 5.97 -13.12 13.67
N PRO A 95 5.21 -12.42 14.54
CA PRO A 95 5.41 -12.53 15.99
C PRO A 95 5.04 -13.91 16.55
N GLU A 96 3.99 -14.51 15.99
CA GLU A 96 3.51 -15.83 16.40
C GLU A 96 3.06 -16.66 15.20
N ARG A 97 2.94 -17.97 15.40
CA ARG A 97 2.52 -18.88 14.33
C ARG A 97 1.13 -18.53 13.82
N ILE A 98 1.00 -18.31 12.51
CA ILE A 98 -0.27 -18.18 11.82
C ILE A 98 -0.59 -19.53 11.15
N SER A 99 -1.75 -20.08 11.50
CA SER A 99 -2.31 -21.28 10.84
C SER A 99 -3.80 -21.01 10.59
N TYR A 100 -4.13 -20.58 9.39
CA TYR A 100 -5.49 -20.20 9.00
C TYR A 100 -5.91 -20.95 7.75
N LYS A 101 -7.08 -21.60 7.80
CA LYS A 101 -7.59 -22.39 6.67
C LYS A 101 -9.10 -22.28 6.56
N THR A 102 -9.54 -21.78 5.41
CA THR A 102 -10.94 -21.79 4.95
C THR A 102 -11.00 -22.32 3.51
N LYS A 103 -12.19 -22.34 2.89
CA LYS A 103 -12.31 -22.67 1.47
C LYS A 103 -11.62 -21.65 0.57
N GLU A 104 -11.56 -20.38 0.99
CA GLU A 104 -11.13 -19.23 0.18
C GLU A 104 -9.70 -18.77 0.49
N LEU A 105 -9.19 -19.10 1.68
CA LEU A 105 -7.88 -18.65 2.13
C LEU A 105 -7.20 -19.72 2.98
N SER A 106 -5.98 -20.09 2.57
CA SER A 106 -5.10 -20.95 3.35
C SER A 106 -3.75 -20.27 3.52
N LEU A 107 -3.36 -20.01 4.77
CA LEU A 107 -2.10 -19.37 5.14
C LEU A 107 -1.46 -20.09 6.30
N SER A 108 -0.18 -20.45 6.16
CA SER A 108 0.65 -20.97 7.23
C SER A 108 1.97 -20.20 7.25
N LEU A 109 2.25 -19.53 8.36
CA LEU A 109 3.50 -18.80 8.59
C LEU A 109 4.06 -19.21 9.96
N MET A 110 5.36 -19.43 10.01
CA MET A 110 6.08 -19.71 11.25
C MET A 110 6.48 -18.41 11.92
N PRO A 111 6.69 -18.38 13.25
CA PRO A 111 7.23 -17.21 13.93
C PRO A 111 8.64 -16.87 13.44
N GLY A 112 8.98 -15.57 13.52
CA GLY A 112 10.31 -15.05 13.21
C GLY A 112 10.40 -14.34 11.85
N ASN A 113 11.63 -14.00 11.50
CA ASN A 113 11.93 -13.29 10.24
C ASN A 113 11.99 -14.29 9.09
N GLN A 114 11.30 -14.00 8.02
CA GLN A 114 11.26 -14.84 6.82
C GLN A 114 11.04 -14.04 5.56
N THR A 115 11.59 -14.54 4.45
CA THR A 115 11.33 -13.97 3.12
C THR A 115 10.17 -14.71 2.48
N VAL A 116 9.11 -14.00 2.14
CA VAL A 116 7.91 -14.56 1.49
C VAL A 116 7.79 -14.07 0.06
N LYS A 117 7.26 -14.93 -0.80
CA LYS A 117 6.94 -14.59 -2.20
C LYS A 117 5.57 -13.92 -2.29
N GLY A 118 5.29 -13.32 -3.45
CA GLY A 118 4.08 -12.54 -3.66
C GLY A 118 2.77 -13.26 -3.33
N GLU A 119 2.67 -14.56 -3.63
CA GLU A 119 1.50 -15.38 -3.29
C GLU A 119 1.26 -15.45 -1.77
N THR A 120 2.30 -15.72 -1.00
CA THR A 120 2.21 -15.82 0.46
C THR A 120 1.95 -14.45 1.09
N LEU A 121 2.59 -13.40 0.56
CA LEU A 121 2.38 -12.04 1.02
C LEU A 121 0.93 -11.59 0.77
N LEU A 122 0.39 -11.85 -0.42
CA LEU A 122 -1.01 -11.52 -0.74
C LEU A 122 -1.99 -12.24 0.18
N LYS A 123 -1.75 -13.53 0.47
CA LYS A 123 -2.52 -14.28 1.45
C LYS A 123 -2.45 -13.66 2.85
N TYR A 124 -1.30 -13.11 3.22
CA TYR A 124 -1.15 -12.43 4.49
C TYR A 124 -1.95 -11.12 4.53
N PHE A 125 -1.93 -10.32 3.47
CA PHE A 125 -2.81 -9.14 3.36
C PHE A 125 -4.29 -9.49 3.49
N ARG A 126 -4.74 -10.57 2.83
CA ARG A 126 -6.11 -11.06 2.95
C ARG A 126 -6.44 -11.57 4.35
N TYR A 127 -5.50 -12.29 4.98
CA TYR A 127 -5.63 -12.75 6.36
C TYR A 127 -5.81 -11.59 7.34
N CYS A 128 -5.12 -10.47 7.13
CA CYS A 128 -5.26 -9.30 8.00
C CYS A 128 -6.73 -8.85 8.14
N LEU A 129 -7.55 -8.96 7.12
CA LEU A 129 -8.98 -8.57 7.16
C LEU A 129 -9.88 -9.63 7.81
N THR A 130 -9.36 -10.77 8.22
CA THR A 130 -10.12 -11.75 9.02
C THR A 130 -10.20 -11.32 10.48
N PRO A 131 -11.15 -11.86 11.27
CA PRO A 131 -11.28 -11.48 12.69
C PRO A 131 -10.02 -11.64 13.53
N SER A 132 -9.13 -12.56 13.15
CA SER A 132 -7.86 -12.83 13.85
C SER A 132 -6.65 -12.12 13.25
N GLY A 133 -6.83 -11.35 12.18
CA GLY A 133 -5.72 -10.85 11.36
C GLY A 133 -5.20 -9.47 11.74
N GLY A 134 -5.90 -8.72 12.59
CA GLY A 134 -5.49 -7.37 13.02
C GLY A 134 -6.01 -6.23 12.15
N GLY A 135 -6.84 -6.53 11.14
CA GLY A 135 -7.55 -5.53 10.34
C GLY A 135 -6.67 -4.71 9.38
N ALA A 136 -7.22 -3.61 8.92
CA ALA A 136 -6.55 -2.68 8.02
C ALA A 136 -5.28 -2.07 8.64
N GLN A 137 -5.26 -1.85 9.97
CA GLN A 137 -4.06 -1.36 10.65
C GLN A 137 -2.86 -2.28 10.41
N LYS A 138 -3.07 -3.60 10.49
CA LYS A 138 -2.01 -4.58 10.21
C LYS A 138 -1.56 -4.57 8.73
N GLN A 139 -2.48 -4.30 7.81
CA GLN A 139 -2.11 -4.09 6.40
C GLN A 139 -1.25 -2.83 6.22
N GLY A 140 -1.57 -1.74 6.92
CA GLY A 140 -0.76 -0.52 6.93
C GLY A 140 0.66 -0.76 7.44
N GLU A 141 0.81 -1.53 8.53
CA GLU A 141 2.12 -1.93 9.05
C GLU A 141 2.91 -2.76 8.03
N LEU A 142 2.27 -3.71 7.35
CA LEU A 142 2.91 -4.50 6.30
C LEU A 142 3.36 -3.62 5.12
N LEU A 143 2.56 -2.64 4.72
CA LEU A 143 2.94 -1.68 3.67
C LEU A 143 4.14 -0.83 4.11
N CYS A 144 4.21 -0.38 5.35
CA CYS A 144 5.37 0.32 5.89
C CYS A 144 6.64 -0.55 5.81
N VAL A 145 6.53 -1.84 6.17
CA VAL A 145 7.63 -2.79 6.04
C VAL A 145 8.08 -2.92 4.58
N LEU A 146 7.15 -3.03 3.62
CA LEU A 146 7.48 -3.11 2.20
C LEU A 146 8.16 -1.84 1.70
N PHE A 147 7.63 -0.67 2.03
CA PHE A 147 8.24 0.60 1.62
C PHE A 147 9.64 0.75 2.19
N SER A 148 9.88 0.39 3.46
CA SER A 148 11.21 0.45 4.07
C SER A 148 12.22 -0.48 3.39
N GLN A 149 11.77 -1.61 2.84
CA GLN A 149 12.63 -2.55 2.12
C GLN A 149 12.97 -2.07 0.72
N TYR A 150 12.02 -1.47 0.00
CA TYR A 150 12.20 -1.15 -1.41
C TYR A 150 12.59 0.30 -1.67
N ILE A 151 12.30 1.23 -0.77
CA ILE A 151 12.79 2.60 -0.84
C ILE A 151 14.12 2.68 -0.07
N ASN A 152 15.16 2.10 -0.64
CA ASN A 152 16.52 2.15 -0.12
C ASN A 152 17.54 2.27 -1.26
N LYS A 153 18.79 2.58 -0.94
CA LYS A 153 19.85 2.82 -1.93
C LYS A 153 20.04 1.66 -2.91
N THR A 154 19.95 0.42 -2.43
CA THR A 154 20.19 -0.77 -3.25
C THR A 154 19.12 -0.94 -4.32
N TYR A 155 17.85 -0.83 -3.93
CA TYR A 155 16.75 -0.95 -4.88
C TYR A 155 16.62 0.28 -5.77
N LEU A 156 16.86 1.47 -5.26
CA LEU A 156 16.80 2.70 -6.05
C LEU A 156 17.93 2.79 -7.09
N ALA A 157 19.08 2.17 -6.87
CA ALA A 157 20.13 2.05 -7.88
C ALA A 157 19.66 1.33 -9.16
N SER A 158 18.70 0.42 -9.04
CA SER A 158 18.03 -0.27 -10.16
C SER A 158 16.57 0.16 -10.31
N GLY A 159 16.15 1.23 -9.65
CA GLY A 159 14.75 1.64 -9.48
C GLY A 159 14.02 1.85 -10.79
N ARG A 160 14.67 2.47 -11.78
CA ARG A 160 14.11 2.68 -13.11
C ARG A 160 13.77 1.36 -13.81
N ASN A 161 14.63 0.36 -13.69
CA ASN A 161 14.39 -0.96 -14.28
C ASN A 161 13.22 -1.68 -13.58
N TYR A 162 13.20 -1.69 -12.25
CA TYR A 162 12.07 -2.25 -11.50
C TYR A 162 10.76 -1.51 -11.77
N PHE A 163 10.82 -0.17 -11.78
CA PHE A 163 9.66 0.65 -12.08
C PHE A 163 9.07 0.31 -13.45
N SER A 164 9.89 0.27 -14.51
CA SER A 164 9.43 -0.06 -15.86
C SER A 164 8.84 -1.47 -15.97
N GLN A 165 9.35 -2.45 -15.23
CA GLN A 165 8.81 -3.80 -15.24
C GLN A 165 7.45 -3.92 -14.54
N ILE A 166 7.15 -3.03 -13.61
CA ILE A 166 5.94 -3.11 -12.77
C ILE A 166 4.86 -2.16 -13.28
N ILE A 167 5.22 -0.93 -13.64
CA ILE A 167 4.25 0.16 -13.83
C ILE A 167 3.31 -0.08 -15.00
N ASP A 168 3.82 -0.62 -16.12
CA ASP A 168 3.03 -0.85 -17.34
C ASP A 168 1.92 -1.90 -17.15
N SER A 169 2.00 -2.67 -16.06
CA SER A 169 0.98 -3.66 -15.72
C SER A 169 -0.10 -3.13 -14.79
N LEU A 170 0.05 -1.94 -14.20
CA LEU A 170 -0.87 -1.39 -13.21
C LEU A 170 -1.91 -0.45 -13.85
N ASP A 171 -3.10 -0.38 -13.26
CA ASP A 171 -4.03 0.72 -13.50
C ASP A 171 -3.60 1.92 -12.64
N THR A 172 -2.97 2.90 -13.28
CA THR A 172 -2.33 4.02 -12.58
C THR A 172 -2.22 5.26 -13.46
N ASP A 173 -2.14 6.42 -12.83
CA ASP A 173 -1.76 7.69 -13.46
C ASP A 173 -0.30 8.08 -13.18
N ILE A 174 0.49 7.19 -12.57
CA ILE A 174 1.92 7.37 -12.36
C ILE A 174 2.66 7.05 -13.66
N SER A 175 3.54 7.94 -14.10
CA SER A 175 4.34 7.79 -15.30
C SER A 175 5.84 7.68 -15.00
N ILE A 176 6.63 7.26 -15.99
CA ILE A 176 8.10 7.28 -15.91
C ILE A 176 8.66 8.69 -15.69
N VAL A 177 7.92 9.72 -16.14
CA VAL A 177 8.29 11.11 -15.90
C VAL A 177 8.12 11.47 -14.44
N ASP A 178 7.03 11.00 -13.80
CA ASP A 178 6.82 11.19 -12.36
C ASP A 178 7.92 10.49 -11.57
N PHE A 179 8.25 9.24 -11.91
CA PHE A 179 9.37 8.52 -11.29
C PHE A 179 10.67 9.30 -11.42
N SER A 180 11.01 9.79 -12.63
CA SER A 180 12.26 10.52 -12.88
C SER A 180 12.33 11.83 -12.10
N ARG A 181 11.22 12.52 -11.87
CA ARG A 181 11.15 13.71 -11.03
C ARG A 181 11.41 13.40 -9.56
N CYS A 182 10.85 12.29 -9.08
CA CYS A 182 10.99 11.87 -7.69
C CYS A 182 12.29 11.11 -7.40
N GLU A 183 12.96 10.54 -8.42
CA GLU A 183 14.13 9.67 -8.26
C GLU A 183 15.24 10.31 -7.43
N ARG A 184 15.56 11.59 -7.68
CA ARG A 184 16.57 12.33 -6.91
C ARG A 184 16.15 12.49 -5.46
N THR A 185 14.91 12.87 -5.21
CA THR A 185 14.39 13.07 -3.87
C THR A 185 14.28 11.75 -3.11
N LEU A 186 13.78 10.68 -3.75
CA LEU A 186 13.77 9.35 -3.17
C LEU A 186 15.17 8.85 -2.84
N SER A 187 16.16 9.12 -3.70
CA SER A 187 17.55 8.76 -3.44
C SER A 187 18.15 9.57 -2.28
N ALA A 188 17.80 10.85 -2.17
CA ALA A 188 18.21 11.69 -1.05
C ALA A 188 17.55 11.22 0.26
N MET A 189 16.27 10.91 0.25
CA MET A 189 15.55 10.32 1.39
C MET A 189 16.19 8.99 1.81
N ALA A 190 16.44 8.09 0.86
CA ALA A 190 17.05 6.78 1.12
C ALA A 190 18.51 6.89 1.62
N ALA A 191 19.15 8.04 1.49
CA ALA A 191 20.45 8.33 2.08
C ALA A 191 20.37 8.72 3.56
N GLY A 192 19.20 9.18 4.02
CA GLY A 192 18.89 9.51 5.40
C GLY A 192 18.07 8.40 6.09
N ASP A 193 17.63 8.69 7.29
CA ASP A 193 16.73 7.80 8.05
C ASP A 193 15.29 8.15 7.70
N ILE A 194 14.68 7.36 6.79
CA ILE A 194 13.27 7.49 6.48
C ILE A 194 12.44 6.84 7.57
N LYS A 195 11.52 7.59 8.14
CA LYS A 195 10.56 7.08 9.11
C LYS A 195 9.29 6.62 8.42
N TYR A 196 8.93 5.35 8.62
CA TYR A 196 7.69 4.76 8.11
C TYR A 196 6.71 4.56 9.25
N THR A 197 5.51 5.11 9.12
CA THR A 197 4.49 5.06 10.19
C THR A 197 3.16 4.61 9.61
N SER A 198 2.60 3.52 10.14
CA SER A 198 1.21 3.17 9.90
C SER A 198 0.33 3.97 10.85
N VAL A 199 -0.66 4.67 10.32
CA VAL A 199 -1.61 5.48 11.08
C VAL A 199 -2.99 4.83 11.06
N SER A 200 -3.77 5.05 12.14
CA SER A 200 -5.07 4.41 12.34
C SER A 200 -6.23 5.17 11.69
N SER A 201 -6.01 6.42 11.38
CA SER A 201 -7.03 7.28 10.75
C SER A 201 -6.45 8.14 9.63
N ALA A 202 -7.29 8.46 8.66
CA ALA A 202 -6.91 9.30 7.54
C ALA A 202 -6.48 10.72 7.95
N GLY A 203 -7.04 11.25 9.04
CA GLY A 203 -6.65 12.56 9.58
C GLY A 203 -5.20 12.64 10.06
N GLU A 204 -4.59 11.50 10.36
CA GLU A 204 -3.20 11.41 10.80
C GLU A 204 -2.20 11.35 9.62
N LEU A 205 -2.68 11.25 8.37
CA LEU A 205 -1.80 11.22 7.19
C LEU A 205 -1.08 12.55 6.96
N THR A 206 -1.74 13.66 7.27
CA THR A 206 -1.15 14.99 7.07
C THR A 206 -0.20 15.33 8.21
N VAL A 207 1.04 15.66 7.88
CA VAL A 207 1.95 16.27 8.84
C VAL A 207 1.51 17.72 9.02
N THR A 208 1.13 18.12 10.24
CA THR A 208 0.97 19.55 10.53
C THR A 208 2.34 20.20 10.38
N PRO A 209 2.53 21.17 9.47
CA PRO A 209 3.82 21.83 9.35
C PRO A 209 4.19 22.39 10.71
N GLY A 210 5.26 21.86 11.29
CA GLY A 210 5.82 22.40 12.52
C GLY A 210 6.07 23.89 12.28
N LYS A 211 5.61 24.77 13.16
CA LYS A 211 5.93 26.19 13.13
C LYS A 211 7.44 26.29 13.02
N ARG A 212 7.95 26.68 11.85
CA ARG A 212 9.36 27.05 11.73
C ARG A 212 9.59 28.15 12.76
N GLY A 213 10.34 27.84 13.80
CA GLY A 213 10.81 28.83 14.75
C GLY A 213 11.52 29.94 13.99
N LYS A 214 11.10 31.17 14.24
CA LYS A 214 11.77 32.39 13.74
C LYS A 214 13.16 32.49 14.32
#